data_4be48ca4c799c61eb59801e770f5f38b
#
_entry.id   4be48ca4c799c61eb59801e770f5f38b
#
_cell.length_a   1.000
_cell.length_b   1.000
_cell.length_c   1.000
_cell.angle_alpha   90.00
_cell.angle_beta   90.00
_cell.angle_gamma   90.00
#
_symmetry.space_group_name_H-M   'P 1'
#
loop_
_entity.id
_entity.type
_entity.pdbx_description
1 polymer ?
#
loop_
_entity_poly.entity_id
_entity_poly.type
_entity_poly.pdbx_seq_one_letter_code
_entity_poly.pdbx_strand_id
1 'polypeptide(L)'
;MIKPIIALCISTITLFATGSSSQVCKTCHATIYKEFQGSLHVKASIHNDAVHKAIWDKHPAKTKGKYKCAKCHTPSDLKLLNKLKKGEEALPQKNSIQEKDPISCKYCHQIKDVSHHDISNTNIMTNKFKTLYSARVNQKDNSNVEYKEKSSWFGMVKETTGSPFHNIDFTNKNFYSGKTCTGCHSHKQNSHKLVICDMKIGEANVTKETCISCHMPQVEGSFANSKDSKTHAYHGFAGVLHKPQMLNKFVNFGFKKSSNGFEITIKNSASHSLLLHPLRVGELQVSIIRNNKEEKLDVINFKRVLGDDNNTATMPWLATQVLKDDHIKAGENRKIEFKKSLQKGDIVEVRLGHYTVNPKVAPKLGLNNRKDLTTFKLFKKERFEVK
;
A
#
# COMPACT_ATOMS: atom_id res chain seq x y z
N MET A 1 -5.35 60.90 -34.02
CA MET A 1 -6.16 59.75 -33.56
C MET A 1 -5.20 58.67 -33.11
N ILE A 2 -4.95 58.61 -31.79
CA ILE A 2 -4.04 57.65 -31.18
C ILE A 2 -4.91 56.49 -30.67
N LYS A 3 -4.70 55.29 -31.24
CA LYS A 3 -5.38 54.08 -30.75
C LYS A 3 -4.66 53.54 -29.50
N PRO A 4 -5.36 53.27 -28.41
CA PRO A 4 -4.73 52.63 -27.24
C PRO A 4 -4.50 51.16 -27.53
N ILE A 5 -3.26 50.71 -27.38
CA ILE A 5 -2.88 49.29 -27.33
C ILE A 5 -3.28 48.79 -25.94
N ILE A 6 -4.32 47.99 -25.87
CA ILE A 6 -4.70 47.27 -24.67
C ILE A 6 -3.69 46.12 -24.50
N ALA A 7 -2.74 46.30 -23.59
CA ALA A 7 -1.87 45.22 -23.15
C ALA A 7 -2.68 44.21 -22.31
N LEU A 8 -3.00 43.09 -22.91
CA LEU A 8 -3.63 41.96 -22.22
C LEU A 8 -2.60 41.34 -21.27
N CYS A 9 -2.55 41.80 -20.03
CA CYS A 9 -1.81 41.14 -18.98
C CYS A 9 -2.47 39.78 -18.69
N ILE A 10 -1.94 38.71 -19.30
CA ILE A 10 -2.25 37.36 -18.93
C ILE A 10 -1.60 37.16 -17.55
N SER A 11 -2.37 37.40 -16.50
CA SER A 11 -2.02 36.98 -15.12
C SER A 11 -2.01 35.47 -15.09
N THR A 12 -0.85 34.88 -15.30
CA THR A 12 -0.60 33.49 -14.90
C THR A 12 -0.76 33.40 -13.39
N ILE A 13 -2.00 33.14 -12.98
CA ILE A 13 -2.33 32.86 -11.59
C ILE A 13 -1.49 31.65 -11.20
N THR A 14 -0.49 31.89 -10.38
CA THR A 14 0.32 30.89 -9.71
C THR A 14 -0.57 30.07 -8.78
N LEU A 15 -1.14 28.99 -9.30
CA LEU A 15 -1.87 27.94 -8.57
C LEU A 15 -0.90 27.10 -7.68
N PHE A 16 0.06 27.74 -7.06
CA PHE A 16 1.09 27.08 -6.23
C PHE A 16 0.84 27.12 -4.72
N ALA A 17 -0.32 27.57 -4.30
CA ALA A 17 -0.65 27.57 -2.89
C ALA A 17 -1.82 26.63 -2.61
N THR A 18 -1.58 25.63 -1.76
CA THR A 18 -2.50 24.66 -1.16
C THR A 18 -2.85 23.43 -2.01
N GLY A 19 -2.13 22.32 -1.80
CA GLY A 19 -2.54 20.98 -2.22
C GLY A 19 -2.59 20.79 -3.74
N SER A 20 -1.45 20.88 -4.43
CA SER A 20 -1.42 20.58 -5.86
C SER A 20 -1.83 19.14 -6.12
N SER A 21 -2.91 18.96 -6.88
CA SER A 21 -3.36 17.63 -7.32
C SER A 21 -2.26 16.93 -8.10
N SER A 22 -2.16 15.61 -7.95
CA SER A 22 -1.30 14.74 -8.77
C SER A 22 -1.55 14.89 -10.27
N GLN A 23 -2.71 15.42 -10.67
CA GLN A 23 -3.05 15.75 -12.05
C GLN A 23 -2.03 16.70 -12.71
N VAL A 24 -1.44 17.61 -11.95
CA VAL A 24 -0.41 18.53 -12.47
C VAL A 24 0.85 17.76 -12.90
N CYS A 25 1.21 16.70 -12.17
CA CYS A 25 2.38 15.87 -12.46
C CYS A 25 2.21 15.06 -13.76
N LYS A 26 0.96 14.75 -14.16
CA LYS A 26 0.60 13.97 -15.34
C LYS A 26 1.22 14.54 -16.62
N THR A 27 1.32 15.86 -16.74
CA THR A 27 1.83 16.51 -17.95
C THR A 27 3.22 16.03 -18.32
N CYS A 28 4.09 15.80 -17.34
CA CYS A 28 5.45 15.34 -17.54
C CYS A 28 5.67 13.87 -17.16
N HIS A 29 4.88 13.33 -16.22
CA HIS A 29 5.00 11.98 -15.67
C HIS A 29 3.78 11.11 -16.01
N ALA A 30 3.39 11.06 -17.29
CA ALA A 30 2.14 10.42 -17.72
C ALA A 30 2.07 8.92 -17.36
N THR A 31 3.16 8.18 -17.57
CA THR A 31 3.24 6.73 -17.26
C THR A 31 3.07 6.48 -15.76
N ILE A 32 3.86 7.17 -14.94
CA ILE A 32 3.81 7.08 -13.48
C ILE A 32 2.42 7.49 -12.95
N TYR A 33 1.85 8.56 -13.50
CA TYR A 33 0.51 9.00 -13.12
C TYR A 33 -0.54 7.93 -13.42
N LYS A 34 -0.48 7.27 -14.60
CA LYS A 34 -1.39 6.18 -14.97
C LYS A 34 -1.28 4.99 -14.01
N GLU A 35 -0.08 4.60 -13.63
CA GLU A 35 0.16 3.55 -12.64
C GLU A 35 -0.43 3.93 -11.28
N PHE A 36 -0.13 5.15 -10.81
CA PHE A 36 -0.62 5.68 -9.55
C PHE A 36 -2.15 5.71 -9.49
N GLN A 37 -2.85 6.10 -10.58
CA GLN A 37 -4.31 6.07 -10.67
C GLN A 37 -4.89 4.65 -10.52
N GLY A 38 -4.14 3.62 -10.86
CA GLY A 38 -4.49 2.22 -10.60
C GLY A 38 -4.34 1.78 -9.14
N SER A 39 -3.64 2.55 -8.32
CA SER A 39 -3.28 2.18 -6.95
C SER A 39 -4.45 2.33 -5.96
N LEU A 40 -4.28 1.69 -4.79
CA LEU A 40 -5.23 1.86 -3.68
C LEU A 40 -5.01 3.20 -2.94
N HIS A 41 -3.87 3.85 -3.11
CA HIS A 41 -3.59 5.16 -2.50
C HIS A 41 -4.55 6.25 -3.00
N VAL A 42 -4.91 6.22 -4.28
CA VAL A 42 -5.92 7.14 -4.85
C VAL A 42 -7.32 6.90 -4.27
N LYS A 43 -7.59 5.68 -3.80
CA LYS A 43 -8.89 5.27 -3.24
C LYS A 43 -8.93 5.31 -1.72
N ALA A 44 -7.91 5.87 -1.05
CA ALA A 44 -7.78 5.76 0.41
C ALA A 44 -8.82 6.57 1.20
N SER A 45 -9.51 7.54 0.60
CA SER A 45 -10.58 8.32 1.24
C SER A 45 -11.76 7.45 1.65
N ILE A 46 -12.46 7.82 2.75
CA ILE A 46 -13.70 7.16 3.20
C ILE A 46 -14.82 7.18 2.16
N HIS A 47 -14.75 8.05 1.16
CA HIS A 47 -15.75 8.10 0.09
C HIS A 47 -15.45 7.11 -1.05
N ASN A 48 -14.20 6.65 -1.17
CA ASN A 48 -13.72 5.78 -2.25
C ASN A 48 -13.35 4.37 -1.77
N ASP A 49 -13.06 4.19 -0.48
CA ASP A 49 -12.81 2.88 0.14
C ASP A 49 -14.02 2.43 0.96
N ALA A 50 -14.77 1.47 0.43
CA ALA A 50 -15.97 0.95 1.08
C ALA A 50 -15.67 0.25 2.41
N VAL A 51 -14.51 -0.40 2.56
CA VAL A 51 -14.10 -1.06 3.80
C VAL A 51 -13.80 -0.01 4.86
N HIS A 52 -13.03 1.01 4.50
CA HIS A 52 -12.72 2.10 5.40
C HIS A 52 -13.98 2.88 5.81
N LYS A 53 -14.88 3.13 4.85
CA LYS A 53 -16.18 3.75 5.14
C LYS A 53 -16.99 2.93 6.14
N ALA A 54 -17.10 1.62 5.95
CA ALA A 54 -17.84 0.73 6.83
C ALA A 54 -17.27 0.72 8.27
N ILE A 55 -15.94 0.76 8.39
CA ILE A 55 -15.24 0.88 9.67
C ILE A 55 -15.53 2.25 10.31
N TRP A 56 -15.41 3.34 9.54
CA TRP A 56 -15.70 4.69 10.04
C TRP A 56 -17.16 4.82 10.51
N ASP A 57 -18.11 4.26 9.76
CA ASP A 57 -19.52 4.31 10.08
C ASP A 57 -19.87 3.64 11.43
N LYS A 58 -19.04 2.71 11.90
CA LYS A 58 -19.18 2.01 13.19
C LYS A 58 -18.25 2.60 14.27
N HIS A 59 -17.30 3.45 13.91
CA HIS A 59 -16.32 3.97 14.85
C HIS A 59 -16.92 5.03 15.79
N PRO A 60 -16.69 4.98 17.12
CA PRO A 60 -17.28 5.92 18.08
C PRO A 60 -16.88 7.39 17.83
N ALA A 61 -15.71 7.66 17.24
CA ALA A 61 -15.31 9.01 16.88
C ALA A 61 -16.18 9.66 15.77
N LYS A 62 -17.01 8.89 15.08
CA LYS A 62 -17.94 9.40 14.06
C LYS A 62 -18.95 10.36 14.67
N THR A 63 -19.48 10.06 15.87
CA THR A 63 -20.44 10.92 16.58
C THR A 63 -19.86 12.29 16.96
N LYS A 64 -18.52 12.36 17.07
CA LYS A 64 -17.76 13.59 17.35
C LYS A 64 -17.26 14.32 16.10
N GLY A 65 -17.60 13.84 14.91
CA GLY A 65 -17.16 14.44 13.65
C GLY A 65 -15.63 14.56 13.47
N LYS A 66 -14.82 13.86 14.28
CA LYS A 66 -13.34 14.01 14.30
C LYS A 66 -12.64 12.87 13.59
N TYR A 67 -12.49 13.00 12.28
CA TYR A 67 -11.91 11.97 11.40
C TYR A 67 -10.39 11.89 11.50
N LYS A 68 -9.86 11.42 12.64
CA LYS A 68 -8.41 11.28 12.86
C LYS A 68 -7.70 10.31 11.90
N CYS A 69 -8.46 9.46 11.18
CA CYS A 69 -7.93 8.59 10.13
C CYS A 69 -7.34 9.38 8.95
N ALA A 70 -7.69 10.66 8.81
CA ALA A 70 -7.18 11.57 7.79
C ALA A 70 -5.64 11.61 7.72
N LYS A 71 -4.96 11.41 8.85
CA LYS A 71 -3.49 11.41 8.93
C LYS A 71 -2.84 10.44 7.94
N CYS A 72 -3.50 9.29 7.65
CA CYS A 72 -3.01 8.28 6.72
C CYS A 72 -3.88 8.15 5.46
N HIS A 73 -5.19 8.43 5.57
CA HIS A 73 -6.15 8.17 4.51
C HIS A 73 -6.52 9.39 3.65
N THR A 74 -6.24 10.61 4.14
CA THR A 74 -6.37 11.86 3.37
C THR A 74 -5.31 12.88 3.78
N PRO A 75 -4.02 12.48 3.85
CA PRO A 75 -2.97 13.35 4.38
C PRO A 75 -2.65 14.55 3.47
N SER A 76 -3.09 14.55 2.22
CA SER A 76 -2.96 15.69 1.31
C SER A 76 -3.94 16.81 1.62
N ASP A 77 -4.97 16.56 2.44
CA ASP A 77 -5.92 17.59 2.87
C ASP A 77 -5.42 18.34 4.11
N LEU A 78 -4.52 19.29 3.89
CA LEU A 78 -3.93 20.10 4.98
C LEU A 78 -4.96 20.90 5.74
N LYS A 79 -6.06 21.34 5.08
CA LYS A 79 -7.14 22.10 5.72
C LYS A 79 -7.86 21.22 6.74
N LEU A 80 -8.20 20.00 6.34
CA LEU A 80 -8.79 18.96 7.19
C LEU A 80 -7.86 18.65 8.38
N LEU A 81 -6.58 18.37 8.12
CA LEU A 81 -5.61 18.05 9.16
C LEU A 81 -5.42 19.19 10.17
N ASN A 82 -5.38 20.45 9.71
CA ASN A 82 -5.26 21.61 10.58
C ASN A 82 -6.48 21.79 11.49
N LYS A 83 -7.69 21.59 10.98
CA LYS A 83 -8.91 21.59 11.82
C LYS A 83 -8.85 20.51 12.89
N LEU A 84 -8.51 19.27 12.50
CA LEU A 84 -8.39 18.16 13.44
C LEU A 84 -7.31 18.39 14.50
N LYS A 85 -6.18 19.04 14.14
CA LYS A 85 -5.12 19.42 15.08
C LYS A 85 -5.60 20.42 16.12
N LYS A 86 -6.47 21.36 15.73
CA LYS A 86 -7.12 22.31 16.66
C LYS A 86 -8.23 21.67 17.50
N GLY A 87 -8.53 20.38 17.29
CA GLY A 87 -9.61 19.68 17.98
C GLY A 87 -11.00 19.94 17.41
N GLU A 88 -11.08 20.62 16.26
CA GLU A 88 -12.33 20.92 15.56
C GLU A 88 -12.91 19.65 14.89
N GLU A 89 -14.21 19.68 14.64
CA GLU A 89 -14.86 18.70 13.80
C GLU A 89 -14.44 18.87 12.34
N ALA A 90 -14.03 17.79 11.71
CA ALA A 90 -13.66 17.81 10.31
C ALA A 90 -13.75 16.41 9.66
N LEU A 91 -14.30 16.37 8.45
CA LEU A 91 -14.42 15.21 7.58
C LEU A 91 -13.91 15.55 6.19
N PRO A 92 -13.42 14.58 5.42
CA PRO A 92 -13.11 14.78 4.01
C PRO A 92 -14.35 15.28 3.26
N GLN A 93 -14.19 16.33 2.47
CA GLN A 93 -15.29 16.87 1.68
C GLN A 93 -15.46 16.03 0.41
N LYS A 94 -16.63 15.41 0.23
CA LYS A 94 -16.95 14.60 -0.95
C LYS A 94 -16.79 15.40 -2.24
N ASN A 95 -16.21 14.77 -3.27
CA ASN A 95 -15.92 15.36 -4.58
C ASN A 95 -14.88 16.51 -4.58
N SER A 96 -14.23 16.80 -3.47
CA SER A 96 -13.11 17.73 -3.44
C SER A 96 -11.90 17.19 -4.20
N ILE A 97 -10.97 18.07 -4.57
CA ILE A 97 -9.68 17.65 -5.18
C ILE A 97 -8.91 16.75 -4.21
N GLN A 98 -8.90 17.10 -2.92
CA GLN A 98 -8.17 16.36 -1.89
C GLN A 98 -8.82 14.99 -1.60
N GLU A 99 -10.12 14.86 -1.79
CA GLU A 99 -10.80 13.57 -1.67
C GLU A 99 -10.51 12.65 -2.85
N LYS A 100 -10.42 13.21 -4.07
CA LYS A 100 -10.07 12.47 -5.29
C LYS A 100 -8.58 12.12 -5.37
N ASP A 101 -7.72 12.83 -4.62
CA ASP A 101 -6.28 12.65 -4.57
C ASP A 101 -5.80 12.68 -3.10
N PRO A 102 -6.29 11.74 -2.27
CA PRO A 102 -6.11 11.78 -0.81
C PRO A 102 -4.66 11.63 -0.37
N ILE A 103 -3.84 10.90 -1.15
CA ILE A 103 -2.40 10.70 -0.95
C ILE A 103 -1.71 11.09 -2.24
N SER A 104 -1.42 12.39 -2.41
CA SER A 104 -0.90 12.93 -3.66
C SER A 104 0.57 12.57 -3.90
N CYS A 105 1.01 12.66 -5.15
CA CYS A 105 2.43 12.53 -5.51
C CYS A 105 3.30 13.47 -4.66
N LYS A 106 2.89 14.74 -4.56
CA LYS A 106 3.61 15.75 -3.78
C LYS A 106 3.69 15.39 -2.30
N TYR A 107 2.62 14.85 -1.72
CA TYR A 107 2.65 14.43 -0.32
C TYR A 107 3.76 13.42 -0.06
N CYS A 108 3.79 12.31 -0.82
CA CYS A 108 4.83 11.29 -0.65
C CYS A 108 6.23 11.85 -0.90
N HIS A 109 6.42 12.59 -2.00
CA HIS A 109 7.72 13.14 -2.38
C HIS A 109 8.20 14.31 -1.52
N GLN A 110 7.41 14.76 -0.55
CA GLN A 110 7.80 15.77 0.45
C GLN A 110 8.01 15.19 1.86
N ILE A 111 7.89 13.88 2.06
CA ILE A 111 8.21 13.24 3.34
C ILE A 111 9.72 13.29 3.55
N LYS A 112 10.17 14.13 4.49
CA LYS A 112 11.58 14.28 4.87
C LYS A 112 12.03 13.12 5.77
N ASP A 113 11.20 12.77 6.75
CA ASP A 113 11.50 11.73 7.74
C ASP A 113 10.21 11.16 8.34
N VAL A 114 10.35 10.15 9.18
CA VAL A 114 9.27 9.55 9.95
C VAL A 114 9.63 9.53 11.42
N SER A 115 8.80 10.13 12.23
CA SER A 115 8.90 10.08 13.70
C SER A 115 8.13 8.89 14.23
N HIS A 116 8.78 8.13 15.10
CA HIS A 116 8.16 7.01 15.81
C HIS A 116 7.36 7.51 17.02
N HIS A 117 6.17 6.97 17.23
CA HIS A 117 5.31 7.24 18.39
C HIS A 117 4.53 5.97 18.75
N ASP A 118 4.23 5.75 20.02
CA ASP A 118 3.56 4.54 20.52
C ASP A 118 2.20 4.26 19.85
N ILE A 119 1.41 5.31 19.58
CA ILE A 119 0.08 5.16 18.99
C ILE A 119 0.15 4.87 17.49
N SER A 120 0.98 5.60 16.77
CA SER A 120 1.25 5.45 15.33
C SER A 120 2.33 6.43 14.90
N ASN A 121 3.17 6.06 13.96
CA ASN A 121 4.19 6.93 13.40
C ASN A 121 3.61 8.20 12.76
N THR A 122 4.46 9.19 12.54
CA THR A 122 4.09 10.46 11.89
C THR A 122 5.12 10.84 10.84
N ASN A 123 4.64 11.20 9.65
CA ASN A 123 5.46 11.76 8.60
C ASN A 123 5.90 13.19 8.97
N ILE A 124 7.20 13.46 8.84
CA ILE A 124 7.79 14.78 8.96
C ILE A 124 7.97 15.33 7.53
N MET A 125 7.27 16.41 7.22
CA MET A 125 7.31 17.01 5.90
C MET A 125 8.47 17.99 5.76
N THR A 126 8.99 18.14 4.55
CA THR A 126 9.96 19.20 4.26
C THR A 126 9.30 20.59 4.27
N ASN A 127 10.06 21.60 4.64
CA ASN A 127 9.68 23.00 4.48
C ASN A 127 10.11 23.59 3.11
N LYS A 128 10.80 22.80 2.29
CA LYS A 128 11.24 23.20 0.95
C LYS A 128 10.17 22.87 -0.09
N PHE A 129 9.21 23.76 -0.32
CA PHE A 129 8.02 23.49 -1.14
C PHE A 129 8.27 23.11 -2.59
N LYS A 130 9.41 23.51 -3.17
CA LYS A 130 9.81 23.16 -4.55
C LYS A 130 10.69 21.91 -4.63
N THR A 131 11.16 21.38 -3.50
CA THR A 131 12.03 20.20 -3.47
C THR A 131 11.21 18.92 -3.28
N LEU A 132 11.41 17.96 -4.15
CA LEU A 132 10.84 16.62 -4.10
C LEU A 132 11.95 15.62 -3.85
N TYR A 133 11.76 14.75 -2.87
CA TYR A 133 12.68 13.64 -2.61
C TYR A 133 12.42 12.49 -3.59
N SER A 134 13.48 11.81 -4.01
CA SER A 134 13.39 10.64 -4.87
C SER A 134 14.58 9.70 -4.62
N ALA A 135 14.54 8.51 -5.21
CA ALA A 135 15.65 7.57 -5.23
C ALA A 135 16.10 7.31 -6.69
N ARG A 136 17.39 7.14 -6.89
CA ARG A 136 17.98 6.72 -8.18
C ARG A 136 18.33 5.24 -8.13
N VAL A 137 17.96 4.51 -9.16
CA VAL A 137 18.37 3.12 -9.29
C VAL A 137 19.85 3.07 -9.72
N ASN A 138 20.65 2.28 -9.02
CA ASN A 138 22.05 1.98 -9.34
C ASN A 138 22.99 3.20 -9.43
N GLN A 139 22.61 4.34 -8.87
CA GLN A 139 23.50 5.52 -8.86
C GLN A 139 24.14 5.71 -7.48
N LYS A 140 25.47 5.89 -7.50
CA LYS A 140 26.27 6.21 -6.32
C LYS A 140 26.19 7.70 -5.94
N ASP A 141 25.77 8.54 -6.87
CA ASP A 141 25.69 9.99 -6.68
C ASP A 141 24.34 10.39 -6.09
N ASN A 142 24.35 10.70 -4.82
CA ASN A 142 23.21 11.19 -4.05
C ASN A 142 23.22 12.72 -4.02
N SER A 143 23.12 13.37 -5.17
CA SER A 143 23.15 14.82 -5.30
C SER A 143 21.75 15.43 -5.45
N ASN A 144 21.67 16.73 -5.14
CA ASN A 144 20.52 17.54 -5.48
C ASN A 144 20.60 17.95 -6.95
N VAL A 145 19.45 17.89 -7.64
CA VAL A 145 19.32 18.37 -9.02
C VAL A 145 18.42 19.60 -9.02
N GLU A 146 19.05 20.74 -9.32
CA GLU A 146 18.36 22.01 -9.50
C GLU A 146 18.26 22.33 -11.00
N TYR A 147 17.26 23.13 -11.36
CA TYR A 147 17.12 23.59 -12.73
C TYR A 147 18.28 24.53 -13.08
N LYS A 148 18.98 24.25 -14.16
CA LYS A 148 20.03 25.10 -14.72
C LYS A 148 19.89 25.11 -16.23
N GLU A 149 19.94 26.30 -16.82
CA GLU A 149 20.08 26.50 -18.27
C GLU A 149 21.51 26.90 -18.59
N LYS A 150 22.14 26.20 -19.52
CA LYS A 150 23.38 26.61 -20.15
C LYS A 150 23.09 26.96 -21.60
N SER A 151 23.39 28.16 -22.02
CA SER A 151 23.36 28.54 -23.43
C SER A 151 24.75 28.45 -24.02
N SER A 152 24.90 27.96 -25.25
CA SER A 152 26.15 28.06 -25.99
C SER A 152 26.45 29.52 -26.32
N TRP A 153 27.74 29.84 -26.61
CA TRP A 153 28.21 31.20 -26.87
C TRP A 153 27.44 31.96 -27.97
N PHE A 154 26.75 31.22 -28.85
CA PHE A 154 25.84 31.81 -29.87
C PHE A 154 24.36 31.63 -29.58
N GLY A 155 23.96 31.14 -28.38
CA GLY A 155 22.57 30.98 -28.01
C GLY A 155 21.76 29.92 -28.80
N MET A 156 22.41 29.18 -29.68
CA MET A 156 21.76 28.22 -30.58
C MET A 156 21.46 26.86 -29.94
N VAL A 157 22.17 26.52 -28.86
CA VAL A 157 21.94 25.27 -28.11
C VAL A 157 21.71 25.63 -26.65
N LYS A 158 20.55 25.31 -26.14
CA LYS A 158 20.22 25.40 -24.71
C LYS A 158 20.29 24.01 -24.11
N GLU A 159 21.26 23.75 -23.27
CA GLU A 159 21.30 22.58 -22.41
C GLU A 159 20.58 22.88 -21.10
N THR A 160 19.60 22.07 -20.77
CA THR A 160 18.88 22.20 -19.50
C THR A 160 19.14 20.98 -18.62
N THR A 161 19.40 21.20 -17.34
CA THR A 161 19.45 20.16 -16.31
C THR A 161 18.33 20.38 -15.29
N GLY A 162 17.78 19.28 -14.76
CA GLY A 162 16.68 19.36 -13.78
C GLY A 162 15.34 19.69 -14.42
N SER A 163 14.43 20.20 -13.60
CA SER A 163 13.07 20.60 -13.98
C SER A 163 12.82 22.05 -13.57
N PRO A 164 12.21 22.90 -14.43
CA PRO A 164 11.86 24.27 -14.07
C PRO A 164 10.73 24.32 -13.01
N PHE A 165 10.03 23.23 -12.80
CA PHE A 165 8.85 23.16 -11.93
C PHE A 165 9.18 22.70 -10.51
N HIS A 166 10.25 21.90 -10.33
CA HIS A 166 10.67 21.39 -9.03
C HIS A 166 12.14 20.97 -9.03
N ASN A 167 12.80 21.10 -7.88
CA ASN A 167 14.09 20.49 -7.60
C ASN A 167 13.91 19.04 -7.17
N ILE A 168 14.94 18.21 -7.35
CA ILE A 168 14.95 16.82 -6.93
C ILE A 168 16.10 16.61 -5.96
N ASP A 169 15.78 16.04 -4.80
CA ASP A 169 16.74 15.68 -3.76
C ASP A 169 16.87 14.15 -3.70
N PHE A 170 18.03 13.65 -4.11
CA PHE A 170 18.37 12.23 -4.06
C PHE A 170 19.18 11.85 -2.81
N THR A 171 19.40 12.76 -1.87
CA THR A 171 20.19 12.49 -0.66
C THR A 171 19.38 11.84 0.46
N ASN A 172 18.05 11.85 0.37
CA ASN A 172 17.19 11.31 1.41
C ASN A 172 17.19 9.77 1.43
N LYS A 173 17.96 9.18 2.35
CA LYS A 173 18.10 7.73 2.53
C LYS A 173 16.78 7.00 2.79
N ASN A 174 15.76 7.69 3.32
CA ASN A 174 14.45 7.11 3.60
C ASN A 174 13.72 6.68 2.33
N PHE A 175 14.01 7.31 1.18
CA PHE A 175 13.49 6.94 -0.13
C PHE A 175 14.14 5.67 -0.69
N TYR A 176 15.33 5.32 -0.24
CA TYR A 176 16.01 4.08 -0.66
C TYR A 176 15.60 2.89 0.21
N SER A 177 15.39 3.10 1.50
CA SER A 177 14.99 2.05 2.46
C SER A 177 13.49 1.78 2.49
N GLY A 178 12.65 2.70 1.97
CA GLY A 178 11.21 2.65 2.13
C GLY A 178 10.72 3.09 3.50
N LYS A 179 11.58 3.70 4.35
CA LYS A 179 11.17 4.23 5.66
C LYS A 179 10.03 5.25 5.54
N THR A 180 9.95 5.99 4.42
CA THR A 180 8.85 6.92 4.14
C THR A 180 7.47 6.28 4.19
N CYS A 181 7.35 4.98 3.88
CA CYS A 181 6.09 4.24 3.95
C CYS A 181 5.62 4.02 5.39
N THR A 182 6.57 3.94 6.34
CA THR A 182 6.29 3.55 7.73
C THR A 182 5.58 4.61 8.55
N GLY A 183 5.42 5.82 8.02
CA GLY A 183 4.61 6.87 8.64
C GLY A 183 3.11 6.53 8.66
N CYS A 184 2.66 5.72 7.68
CA CYS A 184 1.29 5.22 7.59
C CYS A 184 1.24 3.68 7.72
N HIS A 185 2.20 2.97 7.13
CA HIS A 185 2.30 1.51 7.14
C HIS A 185 3.25 1.03 8.26
N SER A 186 2.84 1.17 9.52
CA SER A 186 3.59 0.65 10.67
C SER A 186 2.65 -0.04 11.65
N HIS A 187 2.34 0.61 12.74
CA HIS A 187 1.45 0.11 13.79
C HIS A 187 0.37 1.14 14.12
N LYS A 188 -0.69 0.67 14.74
CA LYS A 188 -1.75 1.50 15.31
C LYS A 188 -2.22 0.92 16.63
N GLN A 189 -2.13 1.70 17.71
CA GLN A 189 -2.75 1.39 18.99
C GLN A 189 -4.14 2.00 19.11
N ASN A 190 -5.03 1.29 19.79
CA ASN A 190 -6.33 1.81 20.23
C ASN A 190 -6.21 2.51 21.61
N SER A 191 -7.34 2.95 22.16
CA SER A 191 -7.41 3.61 23.49
C SER A 191 -7.04 2.69 24.65
N HIS A 192 -7.07 1.39 24.47
CA HIS A 192 -6.68 0.37 25.47
C HIS A 192 -5.21 -0.02 25.33
N LYS A 193 -4.39 0.75 24.59
CA LYS A 193 -2.97 0.47 24.30
C LYS A 193 -2.72 -0.84 23.55
N LEU A 194 -3.75 -1.50 23.04
CA LEU A 194 -3.59 -2.67 22.19
C LEU A 194 -3.17 -2.26 20.79
N VAL A 195 -2.12 -2.90 20.25
CA VAL A 195 -1.73 -2.77 18.84
C VAL A 195 -2.72 -3.53 17.98
N ILE A 196 -3.65 -2.80 17.37
CA ILE A 196 -4.76 -3.35 16.57
C ILE A 196 -4.38 -3.58 15.12
N CYS A 197 -3.42 -2.85 14.61
CA CYS A 197 -2.84 -3.03 13.29
C CYS A 197 -1.32 -2.93 13.42
N ASP A 198 -0.58 -3.88 12.86
CA ASP A 198 0.87 -3.91 12.90
C ASP A 198 1.37 -4.58 11.61
N MET A 199 2.15 -3.85 10.84
CA MET A 199 2.81 -4.41 9.65
C MET A 199 3.98 -5.31 10.02
N LYS A 200 4.42 -5.31 11.30
CA LYS A 200 5.53 -6.14 11.80
C LYS A 200 6.79 -6.05 10.93
N ILE A 201 7.07 -4.84 10.46
CA ILE A 201 8.21 -4.55 9.62
C ILE A 201 9.48 -4.76 10.42
N GLY A 202 10.35 -5.66 9.97
CA GLY A 202 11.64 -5.93 10.62
C GLY A 202 11.61 -7.05 11.66
N GLU A 203 10.51 -7.80 11.84
CA GLU A 203 10.52 -9.03 12.68
C GLU A 203 11.48 -10.11 12.17
N ALA A 204 11.86 -10.04 10.90
CA ALA A 204 12.89 -10.88 10.36
C ALA A 204 13.81 -10.09 9.44
N ASN A 205 15.10 -10.03 9.76
CA ASN A 205 16.16 -9.66 8.80
C ASN A 205 16.32 -10.76 7.73
N VAL A 206 15.20 -11.21 7.15
CA VAL A 206 15.17 -12.40 6.28
C VAL A 206 15.64 -12.06 4.87
N THR A 207 15.48 -10.80 4.46
CA THR A 207 15.87 -10.37 3.12
C THR A 207 16.49 -8.97 3.16
N LYS A 208 17.35 -8.68 2.18
CA LYS A 208 17.83 -7.30 1.90
C LYS A 208 16.78 -6.44 1.20
N GLU A 209 15.56 -6.98 1.02
CA GLU A 209 14.47 -6.35 0.30
C GLU A 209 13.84 -5.24 1.15
N THR A 210 13.50 -4.15 0.49
CA THR A 210 12.84 -3.00 1.09
C THR A 210 11.37 -2.93 0.66
N CYS A 211 10.56 -2.06 1.29
CA CYS A 211 9.19 -1.80 0.84
C CYS A 211 9.17 -1.44 -0.65
N ILE A 212 10.15 -0.64 -1.09
CA ILE A 212 10.23 -0.15 -2.47
C ILE A 212 10.59 -1.27 -3.43
N SER A 213 11.59 -2.11 -3.13
CA SER A 213 12.03 -3.17 -4.04
C SER A 213 10.93 -4.21 -4.31
N CYS A 214 10.04 -4.45 -3.34
CA CYS A 214 8.92 -5.38 -3.50
C CYS A 214 7.66 -4.70 -4.05
N HIS A 215 7.23 -3.57 -3.46
CA HIS A 215 5.94 -2.95 -3.78
C HIS A 215 6.02 -1.89 -4.89
N MET A 216 7.21 -1.41 -5.19
CA MET A 216 7.52 -0.49 -6.30
C MET A 216 8.69 -1.02 -7.14
N PRO A 217 8.64 -2.28 -7.64
CA PRO A 217 9.75 -2.86 -8.39
C PRO A 217 10.04 -2.03 -9.63
N GLN A 218 11.24 -2.18 -10.17
CA GLN A 218 11.59 -1.56 -11.44
C GLN A 218 10.79 -2.20 -12.57
N VAL A 219 10.15 -1.37 -13.39
CA VAL A 219 9.40 -1.75 -14.57
C VAL A 219 9.91 -0.98 -15.79
N GLU A 220 9.66 -1.50 -16.98
CA GLU A 220 10.06 -0.85 -18.24
C GLU A 220 9.29 0.46 -18.46
N GLY A 221 9.95 1.41 -19.08
CA GLY A 221 9.41 2.70 -19.47
C GLY A 221 10.06 3.88 -18.75
N SER A 222 9.88 5.05 -19.33
CA SER A 222 10.46 6.28 -18.81
C SER A 222 9.67 6.85 -17.64
N PHE A 223 10.36 7.41 -16.66
CA PHE A 223 9.74 8.13 -15.53
C PHE A 223 9.19 9.51 -15.93
N ALA A 224 9.62 10.08 -17.05
CA ALA A 224 9.11 11.36 -17.55
C ALA A 224 9.13 11.40 -19.08
N ASN A 225 8.18 12.11 -19.67
CA ASN A 225 8.03 12.23 -21.13
C ASN A 225 9.25 12.88 -21.80
N SER A 226 9.99 13.72 -21.06
CA SER A 226 11.18 14.44 -21.55
C SER A 226 12.49 13.68 -21.31
N LYS A 227 12.43 12.44 -20.80
CA LYS A 227 13.61 11.64 -20.49
C LYS A 227 13.47 10.26 -21.12
N ASP A 228 14.57 9.78 -21.65
CA ASP A 228 14.67 8.41 -22.16
C ASP A 228 15.34 7.51 -21.11
N SER A 229 14.56 7.12 -20.11
CA SER A 229 14.99 6.14 -19.12
C SER A 229 14.38 4.77 -19.45
N LYS A 230 15.21 3.71 -19.36
CA LYS A 230 14.77 2.34 -19.67
C LYS A 230 13.76 1.82 -18.64
N THR A 231 13.91 2.23 -17.39
CA THR A 231 13.07 1.74 -16.30
C THR A 231 12.71 2.86 -15.31
N HIS A 232 11.66 2.61 -14.54
CA HIS A 232 11.25 3.43 -13.39
C HIS A 232 10.67 2.57 -12.28
N ALA A 233 10.58 3.10 -11.07
CA ALA A 233 9.88 2.44 -9.97
C ALA A 233 8.37 2.41 -10.23
N TYR A 234 7.74 1.25 -10.10
CA TYR A 234 6.30 1.07 -10.32
C TYR A 234 5.47 1.82 -9.26
N HIS A 235 4.65 2.78 -9.68
CA HIS A 235 3.83 3.61 -8.78
C HIS A 235 2.39 3.10 -8.58
N GLY A 236 2.06 1.94 -9.13
CA GLY A 236 0.79 1.27 -8.84
C GLY A 236 0.77 0.54 -7.48
N PHE A 237 1.90 0.43 -6.81
CA PHE A 237 2.08 -0.24 -5.51
C PHE A 237 1.55 -1.67 -5.52
N ALA A 238 2.39 -2.59 -5.99
CA ALA A 238 2.06 -4.01 -6.03
C ALA A 238 1.57 -4.52 -4.67
N GLY A 239 0.47 -5.24 -4.66
CA GLY A 239 -0.16 -5.74 -3.45
C GLY A 239 -1.15 -6.85 -3.77
N VAL A 240 -1.68 -7.51 -2.76
CA VAL A 240 -2.64 -8.62 -2.95
C VAL A 240 -3.95 -8.22 -3.64
N LEU A 241 -4.29 -6.92 -3.64
CA LEU A 241 -5.45 -6.38 -4.34
C LEU A 241 -5.11 -5.70 -5.66
N HIS A 242 -3.82 -5.47 -5.94
CA HIS A 242 -3.35 -4.83 -7.16
C HIS A 242 -2.03 -5.45 -7.60
N LYS A 243 -1.99 -6.05 -8.80
CA LYS A 243 -0.81 -6.73 -9.37
C LYS A 243 -0.18 -7.80 -8.44
N PRO A 244 -0.96 -8.73 -7.83
CA PRO A 244 -0.45 -9.73 -6.89
C PRO A 244 0.63 -10.62 -7.49
N GLN A 245 0.64 -10.82 -8.81
CA GLN A 245 1.65 -11.60 -9.53
C GLN A 245 3.07 -11.05 -9.38
N MET A 246 3.25 -9.76 -9.10
CA MET A 246 4.57 -9.18 -8.83
C MET A 246 5.14 -9.64 -7.48
N LEU A 247 4.30 -10.10 -6.56
CA LEU A 247 4.65 -10.49 -5.19
C LEU A 247 4.60 -12.00 -4.93
N ASN A 248 3.96 -12.79 -5.78
CA ASN A 248 3.77 -14.23 -5.54
C ASN A 248 5.09 -15.03 -5.47
N LYS A 249 6.19 -14.49 -6.01
CA LYS A 249 7.55 -15.06 -5.90
C LYS A 249 8.10 -15.11 -4.47
N PHE A 250 7.56 -14.27 -3.57
CA PHE A 250 7.97 -14.23 -2.15
C PHE A 250 7.23 -15.26 -1.28
N VAL A 251 6.30 -16.00 -1.86
CA VAL A 251 5.63 -17.12 -1.19
C VAL A 251 5.87 -18.38 -2.00
N ASN A 252 6.42 -19.42 -1.37
CA ASN A 252 6.71 -20.69 -2.03
C ASN A 252 6.01 -21.82 -1.30
N PHE A 253 5.57 -22.82 -2.07
CA PHE A 253 5.02 -24.05 -1.51
C PHE A 253 6.06 -25.18 -1.58
N GLY A 254 6.05 -26.03 -0.56
CA GLY A 254 6.72 -27.31 -0.54
C GLY A 254 5.69 -28.42 -0.39
N PHE A 255 5.95 -29.58 -0.98
CA PHE A 255 5.14 -30.77 -0.86
C PHE A 255 6.02 -31.94 -0.41
N LYS A 256 5.55 -32.70 0.58
CA LYS A 256 6.22 -33.93 1.03
C LYS A 256 5.17 -35.01 1.32
N LYS A 257 5.23 -36.12 0.58
CA LYS A 257 4.41 -37.31 0.84
C LYS A 257 4.90 -38.01 2.10
N SER A 258 4.00 -38.56 2.90
CA SER A 258 4.27 -39.44 4.05
C SER A 258 3.48 -40.73 3.93
N SER A 259 3.73 -41.70 4.81
CA SER A 259 3.03 -42.99 4.85
C SER A 259 1.51 -42.82 5.00
N ASN A 260 1.07 -41.87 5.83
CA ASN A 260 -0.32 -41.71 6.25
C ASN A 260 -0.97 -40.42 5.68
N GLY A 261 -0.30 -39.75 4.71
CA GLY A 261 -0.80 -38.50 4.17
C GLY A 261 0.27 -37.67 3.47
N PHE A 262 0.23 -36.36 3.65
CA PHE A 262 1.23 -35.46 3.08
C PHE A 262 1.32 -34.14 3.85
N GLU A 263 2.42 -33.44 3.71
CA GLU A 263 2.69 -32.12 4.28
C GLU A 263 2.75 -31.10 3.13
N ILE A 264 2.06 -29.95 3.33
CA ILE A 264 2.27 -28.75 2.54
C ILE A 264 3.03 -27.75 3.43
N THR A 265 4.15 -27.26 2.92
CA THR A 265 4.89 -26.18 3.55
C THR A 265 4.60 -24.87 2.81
N ILE A 266 4.26 -23.79 3.54
CA ILE A 266 4.16 -22.44 3.01
C ILE A 266 5.36 -21.65 3.52
N LYS A 267 6.27 -21.26 2.63
CA LYS A 267 7.42 -20.42 2.94
C LYS A 267 7.10 -18.97 2.64
N ASN A 268 7.11 -18.13 3.67
CA ASN A 268 7.01 -16.67 3.52
C ASN A 268 8.43 -16.07 3.46
N SER A 269 8.86 -15.62 2.30
CA SER A 269 10.16 -14.95 2.12
C SER A 269 10.05 -13.41 2.15
N ALA A 270 8.86 -12.86 2.47
CA ALA A 270 8.69 -11.43 2.66
C ALA A 270 9.21 -10.99 4.05
N SER A 271 9.51 -9.70 4.20
CA SER A 271 10.00 -9.08 5.43
C SER A 271 8.90 -8.77 6.46
N HIS A 272 7.67 -9.20 6.22
CA HIS A 272 6.53 -9.03 7.10
C HIS A 272 5.58 -10.23 6.99
N SER A 273 4.67 -10.38 7.96
CA SER A 273 3.66 -11.43 7.94
C SER A 273 2.74 -11.30 6.71
N LEU A 274 2.23 -12.43 6.21
CA LEU A 274 1.33 -12.43 5.04
C LEU A 274 -0.07 -11.96 5.41
N LEU A 275 -0.72 -11.29 4.45
CA LEU A 275 -2.15 -10.96 4.47
C LEU A 275 -2.59 -10.10 5.67
N LEU A 276 -1.70 -9.28 6.19
CA LEU A 276 -1.90 -8.40 7.34
C LEU A 276 -3.04 -7.40 7.12
N HIS A 277 -4.19 -7.66 7.67
CA HIS A 277 -5.29 -6.71 7.84
C HIS A 277 -6.33 -7.33 8.77
N PRO A 278 -6.84 -6.61 9.80
CA PRO A 278 -7.75 -7.20 10.80
C PRO A 278 -9.04 -7.80 10.25
N LEU A 279 -9.52 -7.33 9.10
CA LEU A 279 -10.74 -7.83 8.46
C LEU A 279 -10.47 -8.90 7.40
N ARG A 280 -9.22 -9.11 7.02
CA ARG A 280 -8.85 -10.07 5.98
C ARG A 280 -8.78 -11.47 6.55
N VAL A 281 -9.15 -12.44 5.75
CA VAL A 281 -8.90 -13.86 6.01
C VAL A 281 -8.07 -14.41 4.87
N GLY A 282 -6.88 -14.91 5.18
CA GLY A 282 -6.12 -15.77 4.29
C GLY A 282 -6.71 -17.17 4.31
N GLU A 283 -6.66 -17.84 3.17
CA GLU A 283 -7.18 -19.20 3.04
C GLU A 283 -6.27 -20.05 2.17
N LEU A 284 -5.88 -21.21 2.68
CA LEU A 284 -5.27 -22.28 1.92
C LEU A 284 -6.32 -23.29 1.55
N GLN A 285 -6.50 -23.50 0.27
CA GLN A 285 -7.33 -24.55 -0.31
C GLN A 285 -6.41 -25.61 -0.90
N VAL A 286 -6.65 -26.88 -0.55
CA VAL A 286 -5.90 -28.01 -1.10
C VAL A 286 -6.89 -29.00 -1.69
N SER A 287 -6.60 -29.50 -2.88
CA SER A 287 -7.39 -30.55 -3.51
C SER A 287 -6.50 -31.64 -4.09
N ILE A 288 -7.04 -32.84 -4.16
CA ILE A 288 -6.42 -34.00 -4.81
C ILE A 288 -7.20 -34.25 -6.11
N ILE A 289 -6.49 -34.28 -7.22
CA ILE A 289 -7.05 -34.61 -8.55
C ILE A 289 -6.58 -36.00 -8.90
N ARG A 290 -7.53 -36.92 -8.98
CA ARG A 290 -7.34 -38.33 -9.34
C ARG A 290 -8.29 -38.72 -10.46
N ASN A 291 -7.77 -39.26 -11.55
CA ASN A 291 -8.59 -39.62 -12.70
C ASN A 291 -9.56 -38.51 -13.15
N ASN A 292 -9.05 -37.28 -13.24
CA ASN A 292 -9.80 -36.07 -13.58
C ASN A 292 -10.94 -35.68 -12.60
N LYS A 293 -11.03 -36.32 -11.44
CA LYS A 293 -11.96 -35.95 -10.36
C LYS A 293 -11.24 -35.20 -9.29
N GLU A 294 -11.79 -34.02 -8.90
CA GLU A 294 -11.26 -33.20 -7.83
C GLU A 294 -11.91 -33.56 -6.49
N GLU A 295 -11.10 -33.90 -5.50
CA GLU A 295 -11.50 -34.01 -4.11
C GLU A 295 -10.92 -32.84 -3.33
N LYS A 296 -11.78 -31.95 -2.81
CA LYS A 296 -11.37 -30.81 -1.97
C LYS A 296 -11.19 -31.26 -0.53
N LEU A 297 -10.10 -30.82 0.09
CA LEU A 297 -9.82 -31.04 1.49
C LEU A 297 -10.31 -29.84 2.34
N ASP A 298 -10.28 -30.00 3.66
CA ASP A 298 -10.64 -28.95 4.59
C ASP A 298 -9.76 -27.70 4.39
N VAL A 299 -10.39 -26.56 4.37
CA VAL A 299 -9.71 -25.28 4.19
C VAL A 299 -9.00 -24.83 5.47
N ILE A 300 -7.81 -24.29 5.31
CA ILE A 300 -7.05 -23.73 6.43
C ILE A 300 -7.11 -22.21 6.36
N ASN A 301 -7.54 -21.59 7.46
CA ASN A 301 -7.72 -20.14 7.52
C ASN A 301 -6.59 -19.48 8.32
N PHE A 302 -6.09 -18.36 7.81
CA PHE A 302 -5.10 -17.50 8.47
C PHE A 302 -5.76 -16.15 8.77
N LYS A 303 -5.90 -15.83 10.06
CA LYS A 303 -6.58 -14.61 10.51
C LYS A 303 -6.05 -14.17 11.87
N ARG A 304 -6.22 -12.88 12.16
CA ARG A 304 -6.05 -12.31 13.49
C ARG A 304 -7.43 -11.98 14.05
N VAL A 305 -7.69 -12.38 15.28
CA VAL A 305 -8.93 -12.12 15.99
C VAL A 305 -8.62 -11.29 17.23
N LEU A 306 -9.25 -10.14 17.31
CA LEU A 306 -9.17 -9.24 18.45
C LEU A 306 -10.37 -9.47 19.36
N GLY A 307 -10.18 -9.38 20.66
CA GLY A 307 -11.22 -9.61 21.66
C GLY A 307 -11.20 -8.63 22.81
N ASP A 308 -12.26 -8.66 23.59
CA ASP A 308 -12.41 -7.94 24.85
C ASP A 308 -11.95 -8.81 26.06
N ASP A 309 -12.08 -8.27 27.26
CA ASP A 309 -11.69 -8.94 28.51
C ASP A 309 -12.50 -10.22 28.80
N ASN A 310 -13.66 -10.38 28.16
CA ASN A 310 -14.52 -11.58 28.28
C ASN A 310 -14.17 -12.66 27.24
N ASN A 311 -13.04 -12.56 26.54
CA ASN A 311 -12.65 -13.44 25.45
C ASN A 311 -13.65 -13.44 24.27
N THR A 312 -14.42 -12.37 24.10
CA THR A 312 -15.38 -12.23 23.01
C THR A 312 -14.78 -11.42 21.87
N ALA A 313 -14.88 -11.96 20.64
CA ALA A 313 -14.38 -11.28 19.45
C ALA A 313 -15.11 -9.93 19.24
N THR A 314 -14.35 -8.84 19.18
CA THR A 314 -14.88 -7.49 19.15
C THR A 314 -14.21 -6.60 18.09
N MET A 315 -14.71 -5.38 17.94
CA MET A 315 -14.16 -4.40 17.00
C MET A 315 -12.81 -3.86 17.49
N PRO A 316 -11.90 -3.50 16.57
CA PRO A 316 -10.53 -3.11 16.95
C PRO A 316 -10.45 -1.99 17.99
N TRP A 317 -11.37 -1.04 17.99
CA TRP A 317 -11.35 0.09 18.94
C TRP A 317 -11.86 -0.26 20.34
N LEU A 318 -12.54 -1.42 20.50
CA LEU A 318 -13.02 -1.96 21.77
C LEU A 318 -12.11 -3.07 22.32
N ALA A 319 -11.21 -3.57 21.50
CA ALA A 319 -10.38 -4.73 21.85
C ALA A 319 -9.35 -4.38 22.91
N THR A 320 -9.16 -5.30 23.85
CA THR A 320 -8.14 -5.24 24.91
C THR A 320 -7.06 -6.29 24.75
N GLN A 321 -7.31 -7.34 23.91
CA GLN A 321 -6.38 -8.44 23.72
C GLN A 321 -6.47 -9.04 22.30
N VAL A 322 -5.47 -9.89 22.00
CA VAL A 322 -5.44 -10.73 20.78
C VAL A 322 -5.85 -12.14 21.16
N LEU A 323 -7.00 -12.59 20.69
CA LEU A 323 -7.51 -13.94 20.94
C LEU A 323 -6.81 -14.99 20.07
N LYS A 324 -6.44 -14.60 18.85
CA LYS A 324 -5.81 -15.48 17.87
C LYS A 324 -5.00 -14.69 16.85
N ASP A 325 -3.81 -15.19 16.50
CA ASP A 325 -3.01 -14.68 15.38
C ASP A 325 -2.36 -15.83 14.63
N ASP A 326 -2.99 -16.26 13.55
CA ASP A 326 -2.52 -17.37 12.69
C ASP A 326 -1.77 -16.86 11.46
N HIS A 327 -1.46 -15.57 11.36
CA HIS A 327 -0.72 -15.07 10.22
C HIS A 327 0.60 -15.81 10.03
N ILE A 328 0.98 -16.05 8.78
CA ILE A 328 2.27 -16.66 8.45
C ILE A 328 3.33 -15.57 8.56
N LYS A 329 4.20 -15.67 9.58
CA LYS A 329 5.18 -14.63 9.93
C LYS A 329 6.25 -14.47 8.86
N ALA A 330 6.96 -13.34 8.90
CA ALA A 330 8.13 -13.12 8.06
C ALA A 330 9.16 -14.24 8.21
N GLY A 331 9.64 -14.80 7.11
CA GLY A 331 10.62 -15.89 7.09
C GLY A 331 10.10 -17.26 7.56
N GLU A 332 8.84 -17.36 7.94
CA GLU A 332 8.27 -18.61 8.46
C GLU A 332 8.11 -19.67 7.36
N ASN A 333 8.37 -20.91 7.73
CA ASN A 333 7.99 -22.12 7.00
C ASN A 333 6.82 -22.79 7.75
N ARG A 334 5.59 -22.44 7.39
CA ARG A 334 4.38 -23.02 7.98
C ARG A 334 4.13 -24.40 7.40
N LYS A 335 4.20 -25.44 8.23
CA LYS A 335 3.89 -26.82 7.88
C LYS A 335 2.44 -27.14 8.21
N ILE A 336 1.77 -27.80 7.28
CA ILE A 336 0.37 -28.20 7.39
C ILE A 336 0.25 -29.63 6.92
N GLU A 337 -0.18 -30.52 7.81
CA GLU A 337 -0.34 -31.94 7.56
C GLU A 337 -1.78 -32.26 7.13
N PHE A 338 -1.90 -33.11 6.13
CA PHE A 338 -3.15 -33.66 5.64
C PHE A 338 -3.14 -35.18 5.78
N LYS A 339 -4.07 -35.70 6.58
CA LYS A 339 -4.24 -37.16 6.81
C LYS A 339 -5.09 -37.76 5.68
N LYS A 340 -4.53 -37.76 4.47
CA LYS A 340 -5.18 -38.28 3.28
C LYS A 340 -4.17 -39.03 2.42
N SER A 341 -4.39 -40.32 2.19
CA SER A 341 -3.50 -41.17 1.40
C SER A 341 -3.49 -40.75 -0.06
N LEU A 342 -2.30 -40.74 -0.63
CA LEU A 342 -2.07 -40.39 -2.03
C LEU A 342 -1.63 -41.64 -2.81
N GLN A 343 -2.06 -41.74 -4.06
CA GLN A 343 -1.66 -42.75 -5.02
C GLN A 343 -0.68 -42.15 -6.05
N LYS A 344 0.11 -42.97 -6.67
CA LYS A 344 0.94 -42.56 -7.81
C LYS A 344 0.07 -42.00 -8.91
N GLY A 345 0.45 -40.86 -9.49
CA GLY A 345 -0.29 -40.16 -10.51
C GLY A 345 -1.36 -39.17 -9.99
N ASP A 346 -1.60 -39.12 -8.68
CA ASP A 346 -2.41 -38.03 -8.10
C ASP A 346 -1.75 -36.68 -8.33
N ILE A 347 -2.55 -35.64 -8.50
CA ILE A 347 -2.07 -34.26 -8.51
C ILE A 347 -2.62 -33.55 -7.26
N VAL A 348 -1.73 -33.06 -6.42
CA VAL A 348 -2.09 -32.21 -5.29
C VAL A 348 -2.05 -30.75 -5.75
N GLU A 349 -3.22 -30.10 -5.84
CA GLU A 349 -3.35 -28.68 -6.18
C GLU A 349 -3.44 -27.85 -4.90
N VAL A 350 -2.55 -26.87 -4.77
CA VAL A 350 -2.45 -25.98 -3.62
C VAL A 350 -2.75 -24.55 -4.06
N ARG A 351 -3.69 -23.88 -3.40
CA ARG A 351 -4.14 -22.54 -3.70
C ARG A 351 -4.12 -21.69 -2.43
N LEU A 352 -3.32 -20.65 -2.40
CA LEU A 352 -3.33 -19.64 -1.34
C LEU A 352 -4.00 -18.37 -1.86
N GLY A 353 -4.93 -17.86 -1.11
CA GLY A 353 -5.62 -16.63 -1.44
C GLY A 353 -6.21 -15.97 -0.20
N HIS A 354 -7.14 -15.05 -0.43
CA HIS A 354 -7.74 -14.30 0.67
C HIS A 354 -9.12 -13.75 0.31
N TYR A 355 -9.87 -13.41 1.35
CA TYR A 355 -11.02 -12.51 1.27
C TYR A 355 -10.60 -11.13 1.76
N THR A 356 -10.92 -10.07 1.03
CA THR A 356 -10.62 -8.69 1.46
C THR A 356 -11.30 -8.36 2.77
N VAL A 357 -12.54 -8.79 2.91
CA VAL A 357 -13.32 -8.79 4.14
C VAL A 357 -13.80 -10.20 4.40
N ASN A 358 -13.57 -10.69 5.62
CA ASN A 358 -14.08 -11.99 6.06
C ASN A 358 -15.59 -12.09 5.79
N PRO A 359 -16.07 -13.05 5.00
CA PRO A 359 -17.50 -13.20 4.69
C PRO A 359 -18.38 -13.31 5.92
N LYS A 360 -17.86 -13.90 7.03
CA LYS A 360 -18.59 -14.01 8.31
C LYS A 360 -18.73 -12.68 9.06
N VAL A 361 -17.86 -11.70 8.77
CA VAL A 361 -17.84 -10.37 9.40
C VAL A 361 -18.54 -9.33 8.52
N ALA A 362 -18.56 -9.53 7.22
CA ALA A 362 -19.12 -8.60 6.25
C ALA A 362 -20.56 -8.13 6.58
N PRO A 363 -21.50 -9.00 7.03
CA PRO A 363 -22.85 -8.56 7.42
C PRO A 363 -22.84 -7.55 8.57
N LYS A 364 -21.96 -7.74 9.57
CA LYS A 364 -21.83 -6.81 10.71
C LYS A 364 -21.35 -5.41 10.28
N LEU A 365 -20.70 -5.32 9.11
CA LEU A 365 -20.19 -4.08 8.51
C LEU A 365 -21.12 -3.52 7.41
N GLY A 366 -22.24 -4.20 7.10
CA GLY A 366 -23.11 -3.82 5.97
C GLY A 366 -22.46 -4.05 4.60
N LEU A 367 -21.50 -4.98 4.51
CA LEU A 367 -20.74 -5.30 3.30
C LEU A 367 -21.10 -6.66 2.68
N ASN A 368 -22.16 -7.31 3.13
CA ASN A 368 -22.57 -8.64 2.65
C ASN A 368 -22.88 -8.68 1.15
N ASN A 369 -23.38 -7.58 0.58
CA ASN A 369 -23.70 -7.48 -0.86
C ASN A 369 -22.50 -7.07 -1.73
N ARG A 370 -21.32 -6.83 -1.14
CA ARG A 370 -20.10 -6.44 -1.83
C ARG A 370 -19.29 -7.68 -2.21
N LYS A 371 -19.71 -8.36 -3.30
CA LYS A 371 -19.04 -9.55 -3.82
C LYS A 371 -17.56 -9.32 -4.12
N ASP A 372 -17.19 -8.12 -4.59
CA ASP A 372 -15.81 -7.73 -4.83
C ASP A 372 -14.92 -7.77 -3.58
N LEU A 373 -15.51 -7.68 -2.38
CA LEU A 373 -14.80 -7.74 -1.09
C LEU A 373 -14.87 -9.12 -0.42
N THR A 374 -15.93 -9.88 -0.68
CA THR A 374 -16.26 -11.14 0.01
C THR A 374 -16.06 -12.39 -0.85
N THR A 375 -15.56 -12.26 -2.08
CA THR A 375 -15.16 -13.39 -2.92
C THR A 375 -13.68 -13.72 -2.72
N PHE A 376 -13.36 -15.02 -2.75
CA PHE A 376 -11.98 -15.50 -2.67
C PHE A 376 -11.14 -14.97 -3.84
N LYS A 377 -9.98 -14.41 -3.49
CA LYS A 377 -9.00 -13.89 -4.44
C LYS A 377 -7.74 -14.72 -4.38
N LEU A 378 -7.46 -15.40 -5.46
CA LEU A 378 -6.27 -16.23 -5.59
C LEU A 378 -5.00 -15.35 -5.59
N PHE A 379 -4.03 -15.72 -4.75
CA PHE A 379 -2.70 -15.10 -4.71
C PHE A 379 -1.66 -15.98 -5.37
N LYS A 380 -1.61 -17.27 -5.02
CA LYS A 380 -0.67 -18.24 -5.57
C LYS A 380 -1.33 -19.62 -5.73
N LYS A 381 -0.92 -20.34 -6.79
CA LYS A 381 -1.36 -21.70 -7.10
C LYS A 381 -0.17 -22.52 -7.57
N GLU A 382 -0.04 -23.74 -7.07
CA GLU A 382 0.93 -24.74 -7.53
C GLU A 382 0.27 -26.12 -7.60
N ARG A 383 0.88 -27.01 -8.40
CA ARG A 383 0.47 -28.41 -8.55
C ARG A 383 1.67 -29.31 -8.35
N PHE A 384 1.48 -30.37 -7.58
CA PHE A 384 2.49 -31.38 -7.29
C PHE A 384 1.98 -32.74 -7.77
N GLU A 385 2.73 -33.38 -8.66
CA GLU A 385 2.46 -34.73 -9.12
C GLU A 385 3.05 -35.73 -8.12
N VAL A 386 2.25 -36.71 -7.71
CA VAL A 386 2.65 -37.77 -6.77
C VAL A 386 3.34 -38.89 -7.55
N LYS A 387 4.64 -39.03 -7.32
CA LYS A 387 5.51 -40.06 -7.91
C LYS A 387 5.40 -41.41 -7.20
#